data_cb3f1c8c9429646b3170a0137ed248a2
#
_entry.id   cb3f1c8c9429646b3170a0137ed248a2
#
_cell.length_a   1.000
_cell.length_b   1.000
_cell.length_c   1.000
_cell.angle_alpha   90.00
_cell.angle_beta   90.00
_cell.angle_gamma   90.00
#
_symmetry.space_group_name_H-M   'P 1'
#
loop_
_entity.id
_entity.type
_entity.pdbx_description
1 polymer ?
#
loop_
_entity_poly.entity_id
_entity_poly.type
_entity_poly.pdbx_seq_one_letter_code
_entity_poly.pdbx_strand_id
1 'polypeptide(L)' 'MKDLKTITVNYKEIVISEKYRSKYQVSVFDTERQKTTYRNYFKTLAEAEECFSQLVEIQEQKMNHQF' A
#
# COMPACT_ATOMS: atom_id res chain seq x y z
N MET A 1 -2.56 4.50 -15.84
CA MET A 1 -2.37 4.38 -14.39
C MET A 1 -1.07 5.03 -13.99
N LYS A 2 -1.08 5.80 -12.93
CA LYS A 2 0.09 6.54 -12.48
C LYS A 2 0.34 6.24 -11.01
N ASP A 3 1.54 5.78 -10.70
CA ASP A 3 1.93 5.54 -9.30
C ASP A 3 2.28 6.87 -8.64
N LEU A 4 1.61 7.16 -7.54
CA LEU A 4 1.80 8.41 -6.81
C LEU A 4 2.77 8.26 -5.65
N LYS A 5 2.79 7.10 -5.04
CA LYS A 5 3.59 6.86 -3.84
C LYS A 5 3.88 5.38 -3.71
N THR A 6 5.11 5.04 -3.38
CA THR A 6 5.52 3.65 -3.21
C THR A 6 6.49 3.56 -2.05
N ILE A 7 6.31 2.55 -1.21
CA ILE A 7 7.25 2.24 -0.13
C ILE A 7 7.35 0.73 0.02
N THR A 8 8.53 0.24 0.32
CA THR A 8 8.74 -1.19 0.58
C THR A 8 9.12 -1.37 2.04
N VAL A 9 8.32 -2.15 2.76
CA VAL A 9 8.53 -2.45 4.17
C VAL A 9 8.32 -3.93 4.39
N ASN A 10 9.29 -4.60 5.01
CA ASN A 10 9.18 -6.02 5.37
C ASN A 10 8.77 -6.88 4.17
N TYR A 11 9.44 -6.70 3.03
CA TYR A 11 9.18 -7.42 1.77
C TYR A 11 7.79 -7.17 1.20
N LYS A 12 7.12 -6.12 1.63
CA LYS A 12 5.83 -5.71 1.08
C LYS A 12 5.98 -4.37 0.38
N GLU A 13 5.59 -4.33 -0.88
CA GLU A 13 5.60 -3.08 -1.64
C GLU A 13 4.20 -2.50 -1.60
N ILE A 14 4.06 -1.34 -0.97
CA ILE A 14 2.78 -0.68 -0.79
C ILE A 14 2.74 0.50 -1.74
N VAL A 15 1.71 0.55 -2.58
CA VAL A 15 1.63 1.51 -3.67
C VAL A 15 0.28 2.21 -3.67
N ILE A 16 0.30 3.54 -3.84
CA ILE A 16 -0.90 4.31 -4.19
C ILE A 16 -0.79 4.64 -5.67
N SER A 17 -1.81 4.30 -6.44
CA SER A 17 -1.87 4.59 -7.87
C SER A 17 -3.14 5.35 -8.18
N GLU A 18 -3.03 6.33 -9.08
CA GLU A 18 -4.20 7.02 -9.63
C GLU A 18 -4.65 6.24 -10.85
N LYS A 19 -5.87 5.71 -10.81
CA LYS A 19 -6.37 4.88 -11.90
C LYS A 19 -7.10 5.67 -12.96
N TYR A 20 -8.26 6.18 -12.60
CA TYR A 20 -9.07 7.00 -13.48
C TYR A 20 -9.45 8.25 -12.73
N ARG A 21 -10.38 9.02 -13.28
CA ARG A 21 -10.87 10.24 -12.65
C ARG A 21 -11.21 9.99 -11.19
N SER A 22 -10.52 10.64 -10.29
CA SER A 22 -10.82 10.62 -8.87
C SER A 22 -10.94 9.22 -8.27
N LYS A 23 -10.21 8.26 -8.83
CA LYS A 23 -10.14 6.92 -8.24
C LYS A 23 -8.71 6.57 -7.94
N TYR A 24 -8.48 6.15 -6.71
CA TYR A 24 -7.16 5.83 -6.23
C TYR A 24 -7.12 4.40 -5.74
N GLN A 25 -6.06 3.69 -6.09
CA GLN A 25 -5.89 2.30 -5.69
C GLN A 25 -4.73 2.22 -4.71
N VAL A 26 -4.94 1.50 -3.60
CA VAL A 26 -3.87 1.14 -2.68
C VAL A 26 -3.69 -0.36 -2.79
N SER A 27 -2.48 -0.79 -3.06
CA SER A 27 -2.19 -2.21 -3.21
C SER A 27 -0.94 -2.59 -2.43
N VAL A 28 -0.87 -3.87 -2.04
CA VAL A 28 0.29 -4.44 -1.37
C VAL A 28 0.74 -5.63 -2.18
N PHE A 29 1.99 -5.58 -2.64
CA PHE A 29 2.59 -6.66 -3.39
C PHE A 29 3.64 -7.36 -2.50
N ASP A 30 3.48 -8.67 -2.34
CA ASP A 30 4.43 -9.48 -1.58
C ASP A 30 5.58 -9.84 -2.49
N THR A 31 6.76 -9.26 -2.24
CA THR A 31 7.92 -9.46 -3.11
C THR A 31 8.53 -10.86 -2.96
N GLU A 32 8.33 -11.52 -1.83
CA GLU A 32 8.81 -12.87 -1.65
C GLU A 32 7.97 -13.89 -2.40
N ARG A 33 6.64 -13.73 -2.33
CA ARG A 33 5.70 -14.63 -2.98
C ARG A 33 5.36 -14.19 -4.39
N GLN A 34 5.75 -12.98 -4.77
CA GLN A 34 5.52 -12.42 -6.10
C GLN A 34 4.04 -12.35 -6.44
N LYS A 35 3.23 -11.88 -5.49
CA LYS A 35 1.80 -11.74 -5.72
C LYS A 35 1.22 -10.59 -4.93
N THR A 36 0.10 -10.03 -5.44
CA THR A 36 -0.64 -8.98 -4.75
C THR A 36 -1.48 -9.62 -3.65
N THR A 37 -1.30 -9.15 -2.41
CA THR A 37 -2.01 -9.69 -1.26
C THR A 37 -3.13 -8.79 -0.78
N TYR A 38 -3.17 -7.53 -1.23
CA TYR A 38 -4.19 -6.58 -0.82
C TYR A 38 -4.42 -5.58 -1.95
N ARG A 39 -5.66 -5.19 -2.15
CA ARG A 39 -6.02 -4.15 -3.13
C ARG A 39 -7.34 -3.53 -2.72
N ASN A 40 -7.38 -2.21 -2.68
CA ASN A 40 -8.60 -1.49 -2.37
C ASN A 40 -8.65 -0.19 -3.15
N TYR A 41 -9.83 0.36 -3.31
CA TYR A 41 -10.04 1.57 -4.11
C TYR A 41 -10.68 2.64 -3.26
N PHE A 42 -10.33 3.90 -3.51
CA PHE A 42 -10.82 5.04 -2.76
C PHE A 42 -11.21 6.16 -3.71
N LYS A 43 -12.15 6.99 -3.28
CA LYS A 43 -12.63 8.10 -4.08
C LYS A 43 -11.76 9.35 -3.96
N THR A 44 -11.01 9.47 -2.85
CA THR A 44 -10.17 10.63 -2.63
C THR A 44 -8.76 10.18 -2.28
N LEU A 45 -7.80 11.05 -2.60
CA LEU A 45 -6.41 10.78 -2.28
C LEU A 45 -6.20 10.74 -0.76
N ALA A 46 -6.92 11.58 -0.01
CA ALA A 46 -6.80 11.59 1.44
C ALA A 46 -7.15 10.24 2.06
N GLU A 47 -8.21 9.61 1.57
CA GLU A 47 -8.60 8.28 2.03
C GLU A 47 -7.55 7.23 1.67
N ALA A 48 -7.03 7.32 0.45
CA ALA A 48 -5.99 6.39 0.01
C ALA A 48 -4.72 6.54 0.84
N GLU A 49 -4.34 7.78 1.14
CA GLU A 49 -3.15 8.04 1.95
C GLU A 49 -3.32 7.55 3.39
N GLU A 50 -4.52 7.66 3.93
CA GLU A 50 -4.78 7.14 5.26
C GLU A 50 -4.62 5.62 5.29
N CYS A 51 -5.18 4.94 4.31
CA CYS A 51 -5.02 3.49 4.19
C CYS A 51 -3.55 3.10 4.02
N PHE A 52 -2.85 3.84 3.17
CA PHE A 52 -1.42 3.62 2.92
C PHE A 52 -0.63 3.73 4.22
N SER A 53 -0.87 4.78 5.00
CA SER A 53 -0.17 4.99 6.26
C SER A 53 -0.45 3.87 7.26
N GLN A 54 -1.69 3.40 7.32
CA GLN A 54 -2.04 2.30 8.21
C GLN A 54 -1.34 1.01 7.81
N LEU A 55 -1.27 0.74 6.52
CA LEU A 55 -0.59 -0.46 6.04
C LEU A 55 0.91 -0.41 6.32
N VAL A 56 1.53 0.75 6.13
CA VAL A 56 2.94 0.94 6.45
C VAL A 56 3.17 0.71 7.94
N GLU A 57 2.32 1.28 8.77
CA GLU A 57 2.44 1.15 10.22
C GLU A 57 2.33 -0.31 10.66
N ILE A 58 1.37 -1.05 10.09
CA ILE A 58 1.19 -2.46 10.40
C ILE A 58 2.45 -3.25 10.06
N GLN A 59 3.04 -3.00 8.90
CA GLN A 59 4.25 -3.72 8.50
C GLN A 59 5.44 -3.34 9.36
N GLU A 60 5.55 -2.09 9.76
CA GLU A 60 6.63 -1.66 10.65
C GLU A 60 6.48 -2.29 12.03
N GLN A 61 5.26 -2.40 12.54
CA GLN A 61 5.03 -3.07 13.82
C GLN A 61 5.39 -4.54 13.77
N LYS A 62 5.12 -5.21 12.65
CA LYS A 62 5.51 -6.60 12.49
C LYS A 62 7.01 -6.77 12.52
N MET A 63 7.74 -5.84 11.93
CA MET A 63 9.19 -5.88 11.97
C MET A 63 9.73 -5.69 13.38
N ASN A 64 9.06 -4.86 14.18
CA ASN A 64 9.49 -4.54 15.53
C ASN A 64 9.06 -5.58 16.56
N HIS A 65 8.27 -6.56 16.15
CA HIS A 65 7.76 -7.61 17.04
C HIS A 65 8.59 -8.87 17.03
N GLN A 66 9.83 -8.78 16.67
CA GLN A 66 10.71 -9.94 16.59
C GLN A 66 11.64 -9.98 17.80
N PHE A 67 11.15 -10.51 18.85
CA PHE A 67 11.97 -10.73 20.04
C PHE A 67 11.82 -12.14 20.51
#